data_d69d61bfbbf5d01087a5aab9a72e8de4
#
_entry.id   d69d61bfbbf5d01087a5aab9a72e8de4
#
_cell.length_a   1.000
_cell.length_b   1.000
_cell.length_c   1.000
_cell.angle_alpha   90.00
_cell.angle_beta   90.00
_cell.angle_gamma   90.00
#
_symmetry.space_group_name_H-M   'P 1'
#
loop_
_entity.id
_entity.type
_entity.pdbx_description
1 polymer ?
#
loop_
_entity_poly.entity_id
_entity_poly.type
_entity_poly.pdbx_seq_one_letter_code
_entity_poly.pdbx_strand_id
1 'polypeptide(L)'
;MINVASWKIKSFIYKDIEKILNAGINVYTSTNLKRFQNVNSSFKEISGIGVKKTIPIRFLEMADRIVFVDRKPELLENDYKNGELFCNKNQNSRIMQKNFNPEILKKYRVISLEILKEYRNKIEIIENNDKNI
;
A
#
# COMPACT_ATOMS: atom_id res chain seq x y z
N MET A 1 6.30 21.24 -3.21
CA MET A 1 6.06 19.79 -3.15
C MET A 1 6.11 19.32 -1.70
N ILE A 2 5.01 18.79 -1.19
CA ILE A 2 4.91 18.36 0.22
C ILE A 2 4.95 16.84 0.26
N ASN A 3 5.92 16.28 0.96
CA ASN A 3 5.97 14.85 1.23
C ASN A 3 5.18 14.56 2.51
N VAL A 4 4.06 13.89 2.39
CA VAL A 4 3.16 13.57 3.52
C VAL A 4 3.41 12.18 4.10
N ALA A 5 4.39 11.45 3.57
CA ALA A 5 4.63 10.05 3.92
C ALA A 5 5.14 9.81 5.35
N SER A 6 5.61 10.82 6.05
CA SER A 6 6.31 10.67 7.33
C SER A 6 5.49 10.93 8.59
N TRP A 7 4.21 11.24 8.47
CA TRP A 7 3.39 11.62 9.62
C TRP A 7 2.63 10.45 10.23
N LYS A 8 2.59 10.38 11.55
CA LYS A 8 1.68 9.48 12.27
C LYS A 8 0.25 9.81 11.87
N ILE A 9 -0.34 8.96 11.07
CA ILE A 9 -1.59 9.16 10.37
C ILE A 9 -2.76 9.20 11.35
N LYS A 10 -3.31 10.35 11.60
CA LYS A 10 -4.69 10.49 12.06
C LYS A 10 -5.64 10.06 10.95
N SER A 11 -6.81 9.58 11.30
CA SER A 11 -7.71 8.75 10.49
C SER A 11 -8.24 9.28 9.16
N PHE A 12 -7.94 10.52 8.76
CA PHE A 12 -8.53 11.14 7.57
C PHE A 12 -7.51 11.97 6.78
N ILE A 13 -6.28 11.48 6.71
CA ILE A 13 -5.20 12.21 6.02
C ILE A 13 -5.49 12.47 4.54
N TYR A 14 -6.28 11.59 3.89
CA TYR A 14 -6.67 11.80 2.49
C TYR A 14 -7.52 13.07 2.32
N LYS A 15 -8.33 13.45 3.32
CA LYS A 15 -9.10 14.70 3.30
C LYS A 15 -8.20 15.92 3.40
N ASP A 16 -7.15 15.84 4.17
CA ASP A 16 -6.16 16.91 4.29
C ASP A 16 -5.37 17.05 2.99
N ILE A 17 -5.03 15.96 2.34
CA ILE A 17 -4.39 15.94 1.02
C ILE A 17 -5.31 16.58 -0.03
N GLU A 18 -6.59 16.23 -0.03
CA GLU A 18 -7.58 16.87 -0.93
C GLU A 18 -7.62 18.38 -0.76
N LYS A 19 -7.59 18.89 0.46
CA LYS A 19 -7.56 20.34 0.75
C LYS A 19 -6.31 21.00 0.21
N ILE A 20 -5.16 20.36 0.36
CA ILE A 20 -3.87 20.86 -0.14
C ILE A 20 -3.87 20.91 -1.67
N LEU A 21 -4.37 19.87 -2.31
CA LEU A 21 -4.50 19.80 -3.77
C LEU A 21 -5.46 20.88 -4.29
N ASN A 22 -6.59 21.08 -3.62
CA ASN A 22 -7.56 22.12 -3.98
C ASN A 22 -7.00 23.54 -3.82
N ALA A 23 -5.99 23.71 -2.99
CA ALA A 23 -5.24 24.97 -2.86
C ALA A 23 -4.17 25.16 -3.96
N GLY A 24 -4.08 24.25 -4.93
CA GLY A 24 -3.13 24.32 -6.03
C GLY A 24 -1.72 23.86 -5.69
N ILE A 25 -1.55 23.14 -4.59
CA ILE A 25 -0.24 22.66 -4.11
C ILE A 25 -0.04 21.20 -4.53
N ASN A 26 1.09 20.90 -5.14
CA ASN A 26 1.45 19.54 -5.51
C ASN A 26 1.78 18.67 -4.27
N VAL A 27 1.27 17.45 -4.24
CA VAL A 27 1.47 16.53 -3.12
C VAL A 27 2.05 15.22 -3.61
N TYR A 28 3.11 14.76 -2.93
CA TYR A 28 3.59 13.40 -3.02
C TYR A 28 3.22 12.65 -1.75
N THR A 29 2.58 11.51 -1.91
CA THR A 29 2.20 10.65 -0.78
C THR A 29 2.41 9.19 -1.13
N SER A 30 2.57 8.36 -0.13
CA SER A 30 2.62 6.91 -0.28
C SER A 30 1.59 6.24 0.62
N THR A 31 1.06 5.14 0.16
CA THR A 31 0.14 4.32 0.93
C THR A 31 0.21 2.88 0.49
N ASN A 32 -0.26 1.99 1.33
CA ASN A 32 -0.43 0.60 0.95
C ASN A 32 -1.77 0.44 0.23
N LEU A 33 -1.76 -0.24 -0.91
CA LEU A 33 -2.93 -0.41 -1.76
C LEU A 33 -4.10 -1.09 -1.03
N LYS A 34 -3.85 -1.98 -0.08
CA LYS A 34 -4.89 -2.63 0.74
C LYS A 34 -5.72 -1.67 1.60
N ARG A 35 -5.30 -0.42 1.76
CA ARG A 35 -6.08 0.60 2.47
C ARG A 35 -7.22 1.16 1.62
N PHE A 36 -7.20 1.02 0.32
CA PHE A 36 -8.32 1.41 -0.53
C PHE A 36 -9.50 0.46 -0.34
N GLN A 37 -10.71 1.01 -0.31
CA GLN A 37 -11.93 0.28 0.08
C GLN A 37 -12.13 -1.02 -0.70
N ASN A 38 -12.02 -0.98 -2.03
CA ASN A 38 -12.24 -2.14 -2.89
C ASN A 38 -11.17 -3.22 -2.67
N VAL A 39 -9.91 -2.81 -2.57
CA VAL A 39 -8.79 -3.72 -2.31
C VAL A 39 -8.88 -4.33 -0.92
N ASN A 40 -9.25 -3.54 0.07
CA ASN A 40 -9.40 -4.00 1.44
C ASN A 40 -10.44 -5.12 1.56
N SER A 41 -11.57 -5.00 0.87
CA SER A 41 -12.61 -6.03 0.85
C SER A 41 -12.08 -7.34 0.29
N SER A 42 -11.44 -7.31 -0.87
CA SER A 42 -10.83 -8.48 -1.50
C SER A 42 -9.71 -9.08 -0.65
N PHE A 43 -8.87 -8.24 -0.06
CA PHE A 43 -7.79 -8.69 0.81
C PHE A 43 -8.30 -9.34 2.09
N LYS A 44 -9.38 -8.81 2.66
CA LYS A 44 -10.04 -9.38 3.84
C LYS A 44 -10.60 -10.78 3.56
N GLU A 45 -11.17 -10.99 2.38
CA GLU A 45 -11.67 -12.31 1.96
C GLU A 45 -10.54 -13.35 1.90
N ILE A 46 -9.35 -12.95 1.45
CA ILE A 46 -8.20 -13.83 1.30
C ILE A 46 -7.50 -14.09 2.63
N SER A 47 -7.27 -13.06 3.43
CA SER A 47 -6.44 -13.12 4.63
C SER A 47 -7.23 -13.22 5.93
N GLY A 48 -8.52 -12.92 5.90
CA GLY A 48 -9.34 -12.75 7.11
C GLY A 48 -9.05 -11.47 7.88
N ILE A 49 -8.18 -10.59 7.37
CA ILE A 49 -7.72 -9.38 8.06
C ILE A 49 -8.08 -8.17 7.22
N GLY A 50 -8.90 -7.29 7.77
CA GLY A 50 -9.25 -6.00 7.18
C GLY A 50 -8.56 -4.84 7.87
N VAL A 51 -8.44 -3.73 7.16
CA VAL A 51 -7.98 -2.45 7.71
C VAL A 51 -9.19 -1.67 8.20
N LYS A 52 -9.14 -1.14 9.42
CA LYS A 52 -10.27 -0.42 10.02
C LYS A 52 -10.56 0.92 9.33
N LYS A 53 -9.53 1.59 8.83
CA LYS A 53 -9.64 2.91 8.20
C LYS A 53 -9.23 2.79 6.77
N THR A 54 -10.18 2.96 5.87
CA THR A 54 -9.99 2.81 4.43
C THR A 54 -9.96 4.16 3.72
N ILE A 55 -9.36 4.16 2.54
CA ILE A 55 -9.30 5.31 1.64
C ILE A 55 -10.28 5.05 0.50
N PRO A 56 -11.12 6.03 0.12
CA PRO A 56 -11.99 5.88 -1.05
C PRO A 56 -11.20 5.69 -2.33
N ILE A 57 -11.69 4.83 -3.22
CA ILE A 57 -11.02 4.56 -4.51
C ILE A 57 -10.88 5.82 -5.39
N ARG A 58 -11.80 6.77 -5.24
CA ARG A 58 -11.72 8.06 -5.93
C ARG A 58 -10.42 8.82 -5.68
N PHE A 59 -9.73 8.54 -4.59
CA PHE A 59 -8.43 9.15 -4.28
C PHE A 59 -7.34 8.72 -5.27
N LEU A 60 -7.38 7.46 -5.76
CA LEU A 60 -6.53 7.02 -6.88
C LEU A 60 -6.88 7.74 -8.19
N GLU A 61 -8.16 8.02 -8.41
CA GLU A 61 -8.62 8.73 -9.60
C GLU A 61 -8.12 10.17 -9.64
N MET A 62 -7.95 10.81 -8.47
CA MET A 62 -7.41 12.16 -8.34
C MET A 62 -5.91 12.26 -8.62
N ALA A 63 -5.17 11.19 -8.54
CA ALA A 63 -3.73 11.19 -8.77
C ALA A 63 -3.40 11.45 -10.23
N ASP A 64 -2.46 12.34 -10.50
CA ASP A 64 -1.93 12.57 -11.87
C ASP A 64 -0.96 11.46 -12.28
N ARG A 65 -0.24 10.94 -11.33
CA ARG A 65 0.72 9.85 -11.52
C ARG A 65 0.68 8.89 -10.35
N ILE A 66 0.68 7.60 -10.66
CA ILE A 66 0.73 6.51 -9.69
C ILE A 66 2.02 5.72 -9.93
N VAL A 67 2.80 5.49 -8.90
CA VAL A 67 3.96 4.61 -8.93
C VAL A 67 3.66 3.40 -8.05
N PHE A 68 3.59 2.24 -8.66
CA PHE A 68 3.43 0.98 -7.94
C PHE A 68 4.79 0.33 -7.75
N VAL A 69 5.20 0.23 -6.50
CA VAL A 69 6.46 -0.44 -6.14
C VAL A 69 6.17 -1.92 -5.93
N ASP A 70 6.54 -2.72 -6.92
CA ASP A 70 6.32 -4.16 -6.92
C ASP A 70 7.55 -4.87 -6.34
N ARG A 71 7.36 -5.62 -5.26
CA ARG A 71 8.38 -6.46 -4.66
C ARG A 71 7.93 -7.91 -4.67
N LYS A 72 8.79 -8.79 -5.13
CA LYS A 72 8.47 -10.22 -5.22
C LYS A 72 8.08 -10.78 -3.85
N PRO A 73 7.05 -11.64 -3.78
CA PRO A 73 6.57 -12.22 -2.53
C PRO A 73 7.66 -12.93 -1.72
N GLU A 74 8.57 -13.61 -2.39
CA GLU A 74 9.70 -14.32 -1.76
C GLU A 74 10.67 -13.36 -1.08
N LEU A 75 10.91 -12.19 -1.67
CA LEU A 75 11.75 -11.15 -1.09
C LEU A 75 11.09 -10.50 0.11
N LEU A 76 9.79 -10.25 0.06
CA LEU A 76 9.01 -9.72 1.19
C LEU A 76 9.02 -10.69 2.37
N GLU A 77 8.87 -11.99 2.11
CA GLU A 77 8.95 -13.01 3.14
C GLU A 77 10.33 -13.03 3.80
N ASN A 78 11.39 -12.96 3.01
CA ASN A 78 12.76 -12.90 3.53
C ASN A 78 13.01 -11.65 4.35
N ASP A 79 12.57 -10.49 3.87
CA ASP A 79 12.68 -9.21 4.60
C ASP A 79 11.95 -9.29 5.94
N TYR A 80 10.79 -9.92 5.98
CA TYR A 80 10.04 -10.15 7.20
C TYR A 80 10.79 -11.08 8.17
N LYS A 81 11.30 -12.22 7.69
CA LYS A 81 12.05 -13.19 8.50
C LYS A 81 13.36 -12.60 9.06
N ASN A 82 13.99 -11.72 8.29
CA ASN A 82 15.24 -11.05 8.68
C ASN A 82 15.00 -9.83 9.57
N GLY A 83 13.76 -9.45 9.84
CA GLY A 83 13.42 -8.28 10.65
C GLY A 83 13.66 -6.93 9.97
N GLU A 84 13.80 -6.91 8.67
CA GLU A 84 14.13 -5.70 7.89
C GLU A 84 12.93 -4.77 7.65
N LEU A 85 11.69 -5.29 7.76
CA LEU A 85 10.48 -4.52 7.46
C LEU A 85 9.94 -3.69 8.63
N PHE A 86 10.19 -4.11 9.85
CA PHE A 86 9.62 -3.49 11.05
C PHE A 86 10.67 -3.37 12.15
N CYS A 87 10.74 -2.20 12.74
CA CYS A 87 11.67 -1.91 13.85
C CYS A 87 11.09 -2.20 15.24
N ASN A 88 9.91 -2.81 15.34
CA ASN A 88 9.25 -3.01 16.63
C ASN A 88 8.98 -4.50 16.95
N LYS A 89 8.74 -4.74 18.24
CA LYS A 89 8.62 -6.08 18.85
C LYS A 89 7.41 -6.91 18.39
N ASN A 90 6.54 -6.37 17.52
CA ASN A 90 5.31 -7.04 17.09
C ASN A 90 5.47 -7.92 15.84
N GLN A 91 6.69 -8.14 15.38
CA GLN A 91 6.98 -8.97 14.20
C GLN A 91 6.48 -10.41 14.33
N ASN A 92 6.35 -10.94 15.54
CA ASN A 92 5.96 -12.32 15.80
C ASN A 92 4.46 -12.50 16.07
N SER A 93 3.64 -11.47 15.87
CA SER A 93 2.20 -11.64 16.04
C SER A 93 1.64 -12.59 14.96
N ARG A 94 0.61 -13.38 15.31
CA ARG A 94 -0.08 -14.26 14.34
C ARG A 94 -0.64 -13.48 13.14
N ILE A 95 -1.04 -12.25 13.36
CA ILE A 95 -1.55 -11.35 12.31
C ILE A 95 -0.45 -11.03 11.31
N MET A 96 0.74 -10.68 11.78
CA MET A 96 1.88 -10.38 10.92
C MET A 96 2.36 -11.61 10.16
N GLN A 97 2.43 -12.76 10.81
CA GLN A 97 2.77 -14.03 10.16
C GLN A 97 1.78 -14.38 9.05
N LYS A 98 0.48 -14.18 9.26
CA LYS A 98 -0.54 -14.35 8.22
C LYS A 98 -0.34 -13.40 7.04
N ASN A 99 -0.07 -12.13 7.30
CA ASN A 99 0.11 -11.11 6.26
C ASN A 99 1.32 -11.38 5.36
N PHE A 100 2.36 -12.01 5.89
CA PHE A 100 3.59 -12.31 5.15
C PHE A 100 3.71 -13.79 4.74
N ASN A 101 2.60 -14.52 4.74
CA ASN A 101 2.52 -15.84 4.12
C ASN A 101 2.68 -15.70 2.60
N PRO A 102 3.56 -16.49 1.94
CA PRO A 102 3.82 -16.39 0.50
C PRO A 102 2.58 -16.52 -0.37
N GLU A 103 1.67 -17.41 -0.02
CA GLU A 103 0.42 -17.63 -0.77
C GLU A 103 -0.49 -16.39 -0.72
N ILE A 104 -0.60 -15.76 0.45
CA ILE A 104 -1.39 -14.54 0.64
C ILE A 104 -0.73 -13.37 -0.12
N LEU A 105 0.58 -13.26 -0.05
CA LEU A 105 1.33 -12.22 -0.77
C LEU A 105 1.17 -12.34 -2.29
N LYS A 106 1.21 -13.55 -2.84
CA LYS A 106 0.96 -13.81 -4.27
C LYS A 106 -0.44 -13.40 -4.69
N LYS A 107 -1.45 -13.80 -3.93
CA LYS A 107 -2.85 -13.44 -4.20
C LYS A 107 -3.06 -11.93 -4.11
N TYR A 108 -2.49 -11.29 -3.10
CA TYR A 108 -2.55 -9.84 -2.94
C TYR A 108 -1.90 -9.11 -4.12
N ARG A 109 -0.76 -9.59 -4.60
CA ARG A 109 -0.08 -9.03 -5.76
C ARG A 109 -0.95 -9.09 -7.02
N VAL A 110 -1.58 -10.25 -7.27
CA VAL A 110 -2.48 -10.43 -8.42
C VAL A 110 -3.65 -9.43 -8.35
N ILE A 111 -4.31 -9.32 -7.22
CA ILE A 111 -5.42 -8.37 -7.02
C ILE A 111 -4.95 -6.93 -7.24
N SER A 112 -3.80 -6.58 -6.69
CA SER A 112 -3.22 -5.25 -6.83
C SER A 112 -2.99 -4.89 -8.30
N LEU A 113 -2.38 -5.78 -9.05
CA LEU A 113 -2.12 -5.57 -10.48
C LEU A 113 -3.41 -5.50 -11.30
N GLU A 114 -4.43 -6.27 -10.96
CA GLU A 114 -5.73 -6.21 -11.65
C GLU A 114 -6.41 -4.85 -11.44
N ILE A 115 -6.46 -4.36 -10.22
CA ILE A 115 -7.05 -3.06 -9.90
C ILE A 115 -6.29 -1.94 -10.61
N LEU A 116 -4.97 -2.01 -10.63
CA LEU A 116 -4.13 -1.00 -11.25
C LEU A 116 -4.20 -0.98 -12.78
N LYS A 117 -4.69 -2.05 -13.42
CA LYS A 117 -4.93 -2.04 -14.88
C LYS A 117 -5.90 -0.93 -15.32
N GLU A 118 -6.84 -0.56 -14.48
CA GLU A 118 -7.78 0.54 -14.77
C GLU A 118 -7.07 1.90 -14.87
N TYR A 119 -5.90 2.03 -14.28
CA TYR A 119 -5.11 3.27 -14.23
C TYR A 119 -3.89 3.25 -15.14
N ARG A 120 -3.88 2.38 -16.16
CA ARG A 120 -2.70 2.16 -17.05
C ARG A 120 -2.14 3.42 -17.70
N ASN A 121 -2.96 4.44 -17.91
CA ASN A 121 -2.54 5.69 -18.54
C ASN A 121 -1.68 6.59 -17.63
N LYS A 122 -1.66 6.33 -16.35
CA LYS A 122 -0.97 7.14 -15.33
C LYS A 122 -0.16 6.34 -14.32
N ILE A 123 -0.02 5.03 -14.54
CA ILE A 123 0.73 4.14 -13.66
C ILE A 123 2.09 3.79 -14.22
N GLU A 124 3.07 3.79 -13.36
CA GLU A 124 4.40 3.24 -13.57
C GLU A 124 4.63 2.11 -12.56
N ILE A 125 5.08 0.97 -13.04
CA ILE A 125 5.42 -0.18 -12.19
C ILE A 125 6.94 -0.23 -12.06
N ILE A 126 7.42 -0.15 -10.83
CA ILE A 126 8.85 -0.28 -10.51
C ILE A 126 9.06 -1.58 -9.75
N GLU A 127 9.85 -2.49 -10.33
CA GLU A 127 10.28 -3.69 -9.63
C GLU A 127 11.41 -3.35 -8.66
N ASN A 128 11.16 -3.63 -7.39
CA ASN A 128 12.16 -3.45 -6.35
C ASN A 128 12.74 -4.81 -5.95
N ASN A 129 13.86 -5.13 -6.53
CA ASN A 129 14.60 -6.37 -6.27
C ASN A 129 15.83 -6.16 -5.36
N ASP A 130 16.15 -4.92 -5.02
CA ASP A 130 17.28 -4.59 -4.17
C ASP A 130 16.96 -4.74 -2.68
N LYS A 131 17.98 -5.08 -1.89
CA LYS A 131 17.87 -5.22 -0.44
C LYS A 131 17.74 -3.88 0.29
N ASN A 132 18.08 -2.79 -0.37
CA ASN A 132 18.11 -1.45 0.22
C ASN A 132 16.96 -0.60 -0.34
N ILE A 133 15.91 -0.56 0.40
CA ILE A 133 14.85 0.42 0.16
C ILE A 133 14.89 1.46 1.25
#